data_13425e03fb15e8f31a1a8f3803caf703
#
_entry.id   13425e03fb15e8f31a1a8f3803caf703
#
_cell.length_a   1.000
_cell.length_b   1.000
_cell.length_c   1.000
_cell.angle_alpha   90.00
_cell.angle_beta   90.00
_cell.angle_gamma   90.00
#
_symmetry.space_group_name_H-M   'P 1'
#
loop_
_entity.id
_entity.type
_entity.pdbx_description
1 polymer ?
#
loop_
_entity_poly.entity_id
_entity_poly.type
_entity_poly.pdbx_seq_one_letter_code
_entity_poly.pdbx_strand_id
1 'polypeptide(L)'
;MKKRTAILLAFAAVMLAACIEDKSRYDYRQTNEVTFLSVPEGFSSTFGEEAEYVAPIEFSEPFANEEDIDKVFEIQWFIGEELVATGYRIRYTFSDVGGFSLVLKVVNRETGETYISDGYSMESKSSIGCGWMILAEKDGGESSLSFISPSTLSPMYRLEEMMLPEDESLGTGPKRLFYYYVMGSIPNNYVSGLPKIILNQDSGTVTLDGSNLMKDRWMRDEFQSGAEPEADFSMSGFAWKRSYYLICTESGSVYMRCMDRTYE
;
A
#
# COMPACT_ATOMS: atom_id res chain seq x y z
N MET A 1 -4.80 70.09 45.96
CA MET A 1 -5.48 68.78 45.64
C MET A 1 -6.34 68.86 44.40
N LYS A 2 -7.15 69.90 44.18
CA LYS A 2 -8.08 69.96 43.02
C LYS A 2 -7.48 69.94 41.63
N LYS A 3 -6.27 70.45 41.41
CA LYS A 3 -5.57 70.40 40.08
C LYS A 3 -5.07 68.98 39.69
N ARG A 4 -4.61 68.15 40.64
CA ARG A 4 -4.18 66.79 40.39
C ARG A 4 -5.32 65.83 40.02
N THR A 5 -6.47 66.05 40.65
CA THR A 5 -7.69 65.26 40.37
C THR A 5 -8.26 65.62 39.00
N ALA A 6 -8.18 66.86 38.56
CA ALA A 6 -8.63 67.23 37.20
C ALA A 6 -7.76 66.67 36.09
N ILE A 7 -6.44 66.57 36.30
CA ILE A 7 -5.50 65.93 35.33
C ILE A 7 -5.75 64.44 35.23
N LEU A 8 -6.00 63.75 36.34
CA LEU A 8 -6.33 62.32 36.35
C LEU A 8 -7.66 62.02 35.66
N LEU A 9 -8.68 62.88 35.85
CA LEU A 9 -9.94 62.75 35.16
C LEU A 9 -9.82 62.99 33.64
N ALA A 10 -9.02 63.97 33.22
CA ALA A 10 -8.76 64.22 31.80
C ALA A 10 -8.01 63.06 31.14
N PHE A 11 -7.05 62.44 31.85
CA PHE A 11 -6.33 61.28 31.34
C PHE A 11 -7.25 60.06 31.24
N ALA A 12 -8.12 59.82 32.19
CA ALA A 12 -9.11 58.75 32.15
C ALA A 12 -10.14 58.97 31.02
N ALA A 13 -10.54 60.19 30.73
CA ALA A 13 -11.46 60.51 29.62
C ALA A 13 -10.80 60.28 28.23
N VAL A 14 -9.51 60.56 28.10
CA VAL A 14 -8.77 60.29 26.87
C VAL A 14 -8.56 58.78 26.65
N MET A 15 -8.37 58.03 27.71
CA MET A 15 -8.22 56.54 27.63
C MET A 15 -9.57 55.87 27.28
N LEU A 16 -10.70 56.44 27.68
CA LEU A 16 -12.03 55.93 27.32
C LEU A 16 -12.48 56.33 25.91
N ALA A 17 -11.88 57.39 25.34
CA ALA A 17 -12.14 57.79 23.94
C ALA A 17 -11.24 57.03 22.94
N ALA A 18 -10.28 56.22 23.39
CA ALA A 18 -9.42 55.39 22.57
C ALA A 18 -10.05 54.01 22.24
N CYS A 19 -11.38 53.86 22.39
CA CYS A 19 -12.06 52.83 21.62
C CYS A 19 -11.95 53.24 20.15
N ILE A 20 -10.91 52.78 19.49
CA ILE A 20 -10.83 52.80 18.03
C ILE A 20 -12.00 51.94 17.56
N GLU A 21 -13.08 52.63 17.07
CA GLU A 21 -14.05 51.93 16.23
C GLU A 21 -13.25 51.32 15.09
N ASP A 22 -13.12 50.01 15.11
CA ASP A 22 -12.55 49.31 13.98
C ASP A 22 -13.48 49.54 12.76
N LYS A 23 -13.10 50.54 11.95
CA LYS A 23 -13.78 50.87 10.70
C LYS A 23 -13.28 50.00 9.54
N SER A 24 -12.46 48.98 9.81
CA SER A 24 -12.09 48.01 8.82
C SER A 24 -13.35 47.28 8.38
N ARG A 25 -13.77 47.54 7.17
CA ARG A 25 -14.73 46.67 6.46
C ARG A 25 -13.99 45.39 6.13
N TYR A 26 -13.99 44.46 7.07
CA TYR A 26 -13.61 43.08 6.73
C TYR A 26 -14.70 42.57 5.80
N ASP A 27 -14.36 42.45 4.54
CA ASP A 27 -15.18 41.73 3.57
C ASP A 27 -14.99 40.24 3.90
N TYR A 28 -15.74 39.75 4.89
CA TYR A 28 -15.79 38.35 5.25
C TYR A 28 -16.43 37.61 4.08
N ARG A 29 -15.60 37.18 3.12
CA ARG A 29 -16.04 36.18 2.18
C ARG A 29 -16.26 34.90 2.95
N GLN A 30 -17.44 34.36 2.85
CA GLN A 30 -17.74 33.06 3.38
C GLN A 30 -16.83 32.05 2.60
N THR A 31 -15.86 31.47 3.27
CA THR A 31 -15.01 30.45 2.67
C THR A 31 -15.83 29.18 2.56
N ASN A 32 -15.72 28.50 1.41
CA ASN A 32 -16.37 27.21 1.23
C ASN A 32 -15.64 26.18 2.10
N GLU A 33 -16.28 25.73 3.18
CA GLU A 33 -15.73 24.82 4.16
C GLU A 33 -15.76 23.38 3.64
N VAL A 34 -14.73 22.60 3.99
CA VAL A 34 -14.57 21.21 3.62
C VAL A 34 -14.88 20.30 4.80
N THR A 35 -15.80 19.37 4.61
CA THR A 35 -16.14 18.33 5.58
C THR A 35 -15.77 16.97 5.01
N PHE A 36 -14.98 16.17 5.74
CA PHE A 36 -14.63 14.82 5.35
C PHE A 36 -15.73 13.84 5.75
N LEU A 37 -16.20 13.06 4.79
CA LEU A 37 -17.24 12.05 4.99
C LEU A 37 -16.62 10.73 5.46
N SER A 38 -17.36 10.01 6.28
CA SER A 38 -16.94 8.67 6.70
C SER A 38 -17.11 7.66 5.55
N VAL A 39 -16.12 6.77 5.40
CA VAL A 39 -16.16 5.63 4.47
C VAL A 39 -16.01 4.35 5.31
N PRO A 40 -17.11 3.79 5.87
CA PRO A 40 -17.05 2.70 6.83
C PRO A 40 -16.37 1.43 6.30
N GLU A 41 -16.56 1.13 5.01
CA GLU A 41 -15.94 -0.05 4.36
C GLU A 41 -14.52 0.24 3.85
N GLY A 42 -14.08 1.51 3.92
CA GLY A 42 -12.82 1.95 3.33
C GLY A 42 -12.83 1.89 1.80
N PHE A 43 -11.66 2.01 1.22
CA PHE A 43 -11.44 1.87 -0.22
C PHE A 43 -10.81 0.53 -0.52
N SER A 44 -11.17 -0.11 -1.62
CA SER A 44 -10.54 -1.36 -2.01
C SER A 44 -10.50 -1.53 -3.53
N SER A 45 -9.49 -2.24 -4.01
CA SER A 45 -9.39 -2.72 -5.38
C SER A 45 -8.61 -4.03 -5.44
N THR A 46 -8.56 -4.62 -6.62
CA THR A 46 -7.69 -5.76 -6.90
C THR A 46 -6.29 -5.25 -7.23
N PHE A 47 -5.26 -5.92 -6.73
CA PHE A 47 -3.87 -5.63 -7.06
C PHE A 47 -3.64 -5.66 -8.58
N GLY A 48 -2.92 -4.66 -9.08
CA GLY A 48 -2.60 -4.52 -10.50
C GLY A 48 -3.76 -4.02 -11.38
N GLU A 49 -4.96 -3.87 -10.85
CA GLU A 49 -6.09 -3.28 -11.57
C GLU A 49 -6.21 -1.78 -11.26
N GLU A 50 -6.47 -1.00 -12.32
CA GLU A 50 -6.78 0.42 -12.15
C GLU A 50 -8.18 0.58 -11.55
N ALA A 51 -8.29 1.27 -10.43
CA ALA A 51 -9.55 1.61 -9.79
C ALA A 51 -9.75 3.13 -9.72
N GLU A 52 -11.00 3.55 -9.83
CA GLU A 52 -11.38 4.94 -9.73
C GLU A 52 -11.89 5.24 -8.31
N TYR A 53 -11.38 6.33 -7.72
CA TYR A 53 -11.76 6.79 -6.41
C TYR A 53 -12.20 8.25 -6.45
N VAL A 54 -13.22 8.56 -5.66
CA VAL A 54 -13.74 9.91 -5.47
C VAL A 54 -13.45 10.35 -4.05
N ALA A 55 -12.97 11.57 -3.87
CA ALA A 55 -12.69 12.10 -2.54
C ALA A 55 -13.99 12.17 -1.71
N PRO A 56 -14.05 11.55 -0.52
CA PRO A 56 -15.22 11.55 0.33
C PRO A 56 -15.32 12.88 1.09
N ILE A 57 -15.61 13.94 0.37
CA ILE A 57 -15.69 15.30 0.89
C ILE A 57 -17.00 15.96 0.50
N GLU A 58 -17.52 16.78 1.41
CA GLU A 58 -18.66 17.65 1.22
C GLU A 58 -18.20 19.09 1.41
N PHE A 59 -18.76 19.98 0.61
CA PHE A 59 -18.49 21.41 0.65
C PHE A 59 -19.71 22.15 1.21
N SER A 60 -19.49 23.17 2.03
CA SER A 60 -20.60 23.99 2.58
C SER A 60 -21.38 24.69 1.46
N GLU A 61 -20.72 25.03 0.35
CA GLU A 61 -21.35 25.51 -0.88
C GLU A 61 -21.09 24.49 -1.99
N PRO A 62 -22.13 23.79 -2.50
CA PRO A 62 -21.96 22.72 -3.48
C PRO A 62 -21.51 23.28 -4.84
N PHE A 63 -20.65 22.57 -5.52
CA PHE A 63 -20.23 22.86 -6.88
C PHE A 63 -21.26 22.33 -7.90
N ALA A 64 -21.43 23.06 -9.01
CA ALA A 64 -22.29 22.60 -10.09
C ALA A 64 -21.72 21.42 -10.87
N ASN A 65 -20.39 21.38 -11.01
CA ASN A 65 -19.65 20.33 -11.72
C ASN A 65 -18.41 19.93 -10.91
N GLU A 66 -18.01 18.67 -11.00
CA GLU A 66 -16.79 18.15 -10.35
C GLU A 66 -15.53 18.88 -10.81
N GLU A 67 -15.46 19.24 -12.09
CA GLU A 67 -14.31 19.96 -12.66
C GLU A 67 -14.08 21.34 -12.02
N ASP A 68 -15.11 21.95 -11.44
CA ASP A 68 -15.00 23.25 -10.77
C ASP A 68 -14.37 23.10 -9.39
N ILE A 69 -14.47 21.92 -8.77
CA ILE A 69 -13.81 21.60 -7.49
C ILE A 69 -12.30 21.75 -7.63
N ASP A 70 -11.69 21.11 -8.63
CA ASP A 70 -10.23 21.10 -8.84
C ASP A 70 -9.67 22.49 -9.23
N LYS A 71 -10.52 23.41 -9.68
CA LYS A 71 -10.12 24.81 -9.93
C LYS A 71 -9.96 25.60 -8.63
N VAL A 72 -10.80 25.31 -7.62
CA VAL A 72 -10.83 26.02 -6.33
C VAL A 72 -9.96 25.32 -5.29
N PHE A 73 -10.03 24.00 -5.26
CA PHE A 73 -9.29 23.18 -4.30
C PHE A 73 -8.24 22.30 -4.97
N GLU A 74 -7.11 22.16 -4.30
CA GLU A 74 -6.13 21.13 -4.62
C GLU A 74 -6.30 19.98 -3.64
N ILE A 75 -6.76 18.83 -4.14
CA ILE A 75 -6.99 17.64 -3.34
C ILE A 75 -5.84 16.69 -3.57
N GLN A 76 -5.08 16.40 -2.52
CA GLN A 76 -3.90 15.56 -2.52
C GLN A 76 -4.19 14.26 -1.76
N TRP A 77 -3.84 13.13 -2.37
CA TRP A 77 -4.03 11.79 -1.82
C TRP A 77 -2.70 11.22 -1.38
N PHE A 78 -2.58 10.89 -0.10
CA PHE A 78 -1.36 10.32 0.48
C PHE A 78 -1.60 8.90 0.96
N ILE A 79 -0.70 7.98 0.58
CA ILE A 79 -0.60 6.66 1.19
C ILE A 79 0.67 6.65 2.04
N GLY A 80 0.49 6.57 3.37
CA GLY A 80 1.58 6.85 4.30
C GLY A 80 2.06 8.29 4.17
N GLU A 81 3.32 8.49 3.79
CA GLU A 81 3.92 9.82 3.56
C GLU A 81 4.04 10.17 2.06
N GLU A 82 3.68 9.25 1.16
CA GLU A 82 3.82 9.41 -0.28
C GLU A 82 2.58 10.05 -0.91
N LEU A 83 2.77 11.10 -1.70
CA LEU A 83 1.74 11.69 -2.55
C LEU A 83 1.53 10.80 -3.78
N VAL A 84 0.40 10.11 -3.84
CA VAL A 84 0.11 9.14 -4.91
C VAL A 84 -0.74 9.72 -6.04
N ALA A 85 -1.58 10.72 -5.75
CA ALA A 85 -2.42 11.35 -6.75
C ALA A 85 -2.92 12.73 -6.30
N THR A 86 -3.46 13.50 -7.26
CA THR A 86 -4.12 14.79 -7.03
C THR A 86 -5.43 14.87 -7.82
N GLY A 87 -6.45 15.49 -7.24
CA GLY A 87 -7.76 15.73 -7.85
C GLY A 87 -8.92 15.20 -7.00
N TYR A 88 -10.14 15.69 -7.32
CA TYR A 88 -11.36 15.22 -6.65
C TYR A 88 -11.68 13.76 -6.99
N ARG A 89 -11.44 13.37 -8.24
CA ARG A 89 -11.57 12.02 -8.76
C ARG A 89 -10.21 11.57 -9.27
N ILE A 90 -9.76 10.41 -8.82
CA ILE A 90 -8.46 9.85 -9.21
C ILE A 90 -8.61 8.44 -9.76
N ARG A 91 -7.62 8.01 -10.53
CA ARG A 91 -7.38 6.61 -10.89
C ARG A 91 -6.06 6.18 -10.30
N TYR A 92 -6.05 5.04 -9.67
CA TYR A 92 -4.88 4.53 -9.00
C TYR A 92 -4.78 3.02 -9.13
N THR A 93 -3.56 2.53 -9.36
CA THR A 93 -3.23 1.11 -9.40
C THR A 93 -2.26 0.81 -8.26
N PHE A 94 -2.60 -0.15 -7.41
CA PHE A 94 -1.72 -0.55 -6.33
C PHE A 94 -0.51 -1.31 -6.84
N SER A 95 0.67 -0.97 -6.33
CA SER A 95 1.92 -1.65 -6.61
C SER A 95 2.19 -2.83 -5.67
N ASP A 96 1.35 -3.03 -4.63
CA ASP A 96 1.50 -4.11 -3.67
C ASP A 96 0.14 -4.54 -3.12
N VAL A 97 0.08 -5.72 -2.50
CA VAL A 97 -1.08 -6.28 -1.83
C VAL A 97 -1.03 -5.95 -0.35
N GLY A 98 -2.14 -5.54 0.23
CA GLY A 98 -2.23 -5.29 1.66
C GLY A 98 -3.14 -4.14 2.05
N GLY A 99 -3.11 -3.80 3.33
CA GLY A 99 -3.83 -2.67 3.90
C GLY A 99 -2.96 -1.44 4.00
N PHE A 100 -3.50 -0.31 3.60
CA PHE A 100 -2.83 0.98 3.60
C PHE A 100 -3.65 2.01 4.38
N SER A 101 -2.99 3.03 4.88
CA SER A 101 -3.64 4.22 5.44
C SER A 101 -3.62 5.33 4.40
N LEU A 102 -4.80 5.83 4.05
CA LEU A 102 -4.98 6.92 3.11
C LEU A 102 -5.31 8.20 3.87
N VAL A 103 -4.63 9.29 3.56
CA VAL A 103 -4.91 10.63 4.09
C VAL A 103 -5.18 11.58 2.93
N LEU A 104 -6.23 12.38 3.05
CA LEU A 104 -6.55 13.46 2.13
C LEU A 104 -6.10 14.79 2.71
N LYS A 105 -5.41 15.57 1.89
CA LYS A 105 -5.11 16.97 2.18
C LYS A 105 -5.76 17.83 1.11
N VAL A 106 -6.62 18.75 1.54
CA VAL A 106 -7.35 19.66 0.66
C VAL A 106 -6.85 21.07 0.93
N VAL A 107 -6.39 21.75 -0.11
CA VAL A 107 -5.87 23.12 -0.03
C VAL A 107 -6.75 24.03 -0.89
N ASN A 108 -7.32 25.05 -0.29
CA ASN A 108 -8.01 26.10 -1.03
C ASN A 108 -6.97 26.95 -1.78
N ARG A 109 -7.03 26.97 -3.10
CA ARG A 109 -6.04 27.66 -3.96
C ARG A 109 -6.06 29.19 -3.83
N GLU A 110 -7.20 29.77 -3.43
CA GLU A 110 -7.35 31.22 -3.29
C GLU A 110 -6.88 31.70 -1.92
N THR A 111 -7.29 30.98 -0.85
CA THR A 111 -7.03 31.41 0.54
C THR A 111 -5.78 30.75 1.14
N GLY A 112 -5.33 29.61 0.59
CA GLY A 112 -4.27 28.78 1.16
C GLY A 112 -4.70 27.97 2.40
N GLU A 113 -5.98 28.01 2.74
CA GLU A 113 -6.55 27.25 3.85
C GLU A 113 -6.43 25.75 3.58
N THR A 114 -6.04 24.99 4.60
CA THR A 114 -5.71 23.58 4.46
C THR A 114 -6.54 22.75 5.43
N TYR A 115 -7.16 21.69 4.88
CA TYR A 115 -7.94 20.69 5.60
C TYR A 115 -7.24 19.34 5.47
N ILE A 116 -7.18 18.55 6.53
CA ILE A 116 -6.55 17.23 6.53
C ILE A 116 -7.55 16.25 7.14
N SER A 117 -7.79 15.13 6.43
CA SER A 117 -8.68 14.08 6.92
C SER A 117 -8.05 13.26 8.04
N ASP A 118 -8.88 12.61 8.85
CA ASP A 118 -8.48 11.41 9.56
C ASP A 118 -8.13 10.30 8.54
N GLY A 119 -7.34 9.34 8.96
CA GLY A 119 -6.93 8.26 8.04
C GLY A 119 -8.12 7.39 7.59
N TYR A 120 -8.20 7.11 6.29
CA TYR A 120 -9.11 6.12 5.72
C TYR A 120 -8.41 4.77 5.56
N SER A 121 -9.15 3.68 5.75
CA SER A 121 -8.66 2.36 5.38
C SER A 121 -8.69 2.21 3.86
N MET A 122 -7.61 1.69 3.30
CA MET A 122 -7.49 1.38 1.89
C MET A 122 -6.87 -0.02 1.74
N GLU A 123 -7.45 -0.88 0.91
CA GLU A 123 -7.02 -2.27 0.78
C GLU A 123 -6.81 -2.64 -0.68
N SER A 124 -5.63 -3.18 -0.99
CA SER A 124 -5.34 -3.86 -2.24
C SER A 124 -5.47 -5.37 -2.03
N LYS A 125 -6.41 -6.00 -2.70
CA LYS A 125 -6.70 -7.42 -2.58
C LYS A 125 -5.95 -8.21 -3.63
N SER A 126 -5.33 -9.32 -3.20
CA SER A 126 -4.78 -10.27 -4.17
C SER A 126 -5.89 -10.89 -5.01
N SER A 127 -5.68 -10.99 -6.32
CA SER A 127 -6.52 -11.78 -7.22
C SER A 127 -6.31 -13.30 -7.02
N ILE A 128 -5.26 -13.67 -6.28
CA ILE A 128 -4.77 -15.04 -6.09
C ILE A 128 -5.17 -15.56 -4.71
N GLY A 129 -6.42 -15.40 -4.33
CA GLY A 129 -6.88 -15.79 -2.99
C GLY A 129 -7.16 -17.28 -2.82
N CYS A 130 -7.79 -17.92 -3.81
CA CYS A 130 -8.20 -19.32 -3.78
C CYS A 130 -8.24 -19.89 -5.19
N GLY A 131 -7.53 -21.01 -5.43
CA GLY A 131 -7.48 -21.60 -6.75
C GLY A 131 -6.38 -22.65 -6.90
N TRP A 132 -6.01 -22.92 -8.13
CA TRP A 132 -4.94 -23.86 -8.47
C TRP A 132 -3.81 -23.14 -9.18
N MET A 133 -2.59 -23.40 -8.72
CA MET A 133 -1.39 -22.95 -9.36
C MET A 133 -0.82 -24.06 -10.26
N ILE A 134 -0.46 -23.70 -11.48
CA ILE A 134 0.05 -24.62 -12.49
C ILE A 134 1.45 -24.18 -12.86
N LEU A 135 2.40 -25.08 -12.65
CA LEU A 135 3.76 -24.95 -13.14
C LEU A 135 3.88 -25.75 -14.44
N ALA A 136 4.34 -25.10 -15.49
CA ALA A 136 4.53 -25.71 -16.80
C ALA A 136 5.89 -25.34 -17.40
N GLU A 137 6.31 -26.12 -18.39
CA GLU A 137 7.45 -25.83 -19.22
C GLU A 137 6.96 -25.29 -20.56
N LYS A 138 7.52 -24.14 -20.97
CA LYS A 138 7.32 -23.57 -22.32
C LYS A 138 8.30 -24.16 -23.32
N ASP A 139 8.04 -23.89 -24.59
CA ASP A 139 8.99 -24.19 -25.66
C ASP A 139 10.33 -23.54 -25.37
N GLY A 140 11.40 -24.36 -25.40
CA GLY A 140 12.76 -23.92 -25.04
C GLY A 140 13.16 -24.19 -23.59
N GLY A 141 12.29 -24.85 -22.80
CA GLY A 141 12.60 -25.26 -21.43
C GLY A 141 12.34 -24.21 -20.36
N GLU A 142 11.76 -23.07 -20.72
CA GLU A 142 11.46 -22.00 -19.75
C GLU A 142 10.32 -22.40 -18.81
N SER A 143 10.46 -22.04 -17.54
CA SER A 143 9.41 -22.21 -16.54
C SER A 143 8.31 -21.18 -16.71
N SER A 144 7.08 -21.64 -16.67
CA SER A 144 5.87 -20.81 -16.68
C SER A 144 4.98 -21.14 -15.50
N LEU A 145 4.42 -20.10 -14.89
CA LEU A 145 3.50 -20.22 -13.78
C LEU A 145 2.16 -19.59 -14.17
N SER A 146 1.10 -20.35 -13.98
CA SER A 146 -0.27 -19.91 -14.24
C SER A 146 -1.15 -20.19 -13.02
N PHE A 147 -2.20 -19.40 -12.87
CA PHE A 147 -3.17 -19.55 -11.80
C PHE A 147 -4.57 -19.73 -12.36
N ILE A 148 -5.31 -20.70 -11.84
CA ILE A 148 -6.73 -20.88 -12.15
C ILE A 148 -7.54 -20.40 -10.97
N SER A 149 -8.23 -19.28 -11.14
CA SER A 149 -9.17 -18.72 -10.16
C SER A 149 -10.58 -19.24 -10.41
N PRO A 150 -11.26 -19.82 -9.39
CA PRO A 150 -12.68 -20.13 -9.50
C PRO A 150 -13.50 -18.83 -9.51
N SER A 151 -14.35 -18.64 -10.50
CA SER A 151 -15.29 -17.53 -10.51
C SER A 151 -16.35 -17.72 -9.42
N THR A 152 -16.60 -16.70 -8.61
CA THR A 152 -17.62 -16.71 -7.55
C THR A 152 -19.06 -16.67 -8.10
N LEU A 153 -19.27 -16.25 -9.33
CA LEU A 153 -20.60 -16.05 -9.94
C LEU A 153 -20.96 -17.10 -10.97
N SER A 154 -20.01 -17.88 -11.42
CA SER A 154 -20.20 -18.96 -12.39
C SER A 154 -19.10 -19.98 -12.18
N PRO A 155 -19.32 -21.29 -12.39
CA PRO A 155 -18.27 -22.31 -12.28
C PRO A 155 -17.26 -22.22 -13.45
N MET A 156 -16.96 -21.04 -13.92
CA MET A 156 -15.92 -20.80 -14.91
C MET A 156 -14.59 -20.56 -14.22
N TYR A 157 -13.59 -21.27 -14.70
CA TYR A 157 -12.21 -21.08 -14.27
C TYR A 157 -11.51 -20.16 -15.26
N ARG A 158 -10.82 -19.16 -14.75
CA ARG A 158 -10.00 -18.28 -15.54
C ARG A 158 -8.53 -18.64 -15.32
N LEU A 159 -7.84 -18.94 -16.41
CA LEU A 159 -6.40 -19.15 -16.39
C LEU A 159 -5.73 -17.78 -16.53
N GLU A 160 -4.91 -17.43 -15.55
CA GLU A 160 -4.10 -16.21 -15.56
C GLU A 160 -2.64 -16.61 -15.59
N GLU A 161 -1.93 -16.21 -16.62
CA GLU A 161 -0.50 -16.42 -16.71
C GLU A 161 0.22 -15.33 -15.91
N MET A 162 1.22 -15.71 -15.13
CA MET A 162 2.06 -14.78 -14.40
C MET A 162 2.84 -13.92 -15.38
N MET A 163 2.68 -12.62 -15.26
CA MET A 163 3.46 -11.65 -16.03
C MET A 163 4.67 -11.23 -15.21
N LEU A 164 5.85 -11.63 -15.67
CA LEU A 164 7.10 -11.09 -15.14
C LEU A 164 7.47 -9.80 -15.86
N PRO A 165 8.22 -8.89 -15.22
CA PRO A 165 8.87 -7.79 -15.90
C PRO A 165 9.67 -8.29 -17.12
N GLU A 166 9.76 -7.49 -18.18
CA GLU A 166 10.37 -7.88 -19.48
C GLU A 166 11.80 -8.43 -19.32
N ASP A 167 12.54 -8.00 -18.31
CA ASP A 167 13.92 -8.38 -18.04
C ASP A 167 14.06 -9.56 -17.06
N GLU A 168 12.94 -10.11 -16.57
CA GLU A 168 12.96 -11.18 -15.58
C GLU A 168 12.47 -12.51 -16.14
N SER A 169 13.19 -13.60 -15.83
CA SER A 169 12.80 -14.98 -16.08
C SER A 169 12.60 -15.71 -14.76
N LEU A 170 11.63 -16.61 -14.72
CA LEU A 170 11.49 -17.56 -13.61
C LEU A 170 12.68 -18.53 -13.58
N GLY A 171 13.21 -18.89 -14.74
CA GLY A 171 14.25 -19.88 -14.94
C GLY A 171 13.82 -20.98 -15.90
N THR A 172 14.50 -22.13 -15.86
CA THR A 172 14.31 -23.24 -16.80
C THR A 172 14.22 -24.59 -16.08
N GLY A 173 13.59 -25.58 -16.74
CA GLY A 173 13.44 -26.93 -16.24
C GLY A 173 12.56 -27.03 -15.00
N PRO A 174 11.27 -26.66 -15.08
CA PRO A 174 10.38 -26.66 -13.93
C PRO A 174 10.16 -28.06 -13.36
N LYS A 175 10.25 -28.21 -12.04
CA LYS A 175 10.13 -29.51 -11.37
C LYS A 175 8.97 -29.54 -10.37
N ARG A 176 8.93 -28.63 -9.41
CA ARG A 176 7.98 -28.67 -8.28
C ARG A 176 7.62 -27.28 -7.79
N LEU A 177 6.40 -27.17 -7.26
CA LEU A 177 5.90 -26.04 -6.48
C LEU A 177 5.69 -26.44 -5.04
N PHE A 178 6.08 -25.56 -4.12
CA PHE A 178 5.74 -25.65 -2.71
C PHE A 178 5.07 -24.36 -2.28
N TYR A 179 4.04 -24.49 -1.47
CA TYR A 179 3.32 -23.35 -0.91
C TYR A 179 3.38 -23.43 0.61
N TYR A 180 3.65 -22.31 1.25
CA TYR A 180 3.63 -22.21 2.69
C TYR A 180 3.26 -20.81 3.18
N TYR A 181 2.72 -20.76 4.40
CA TYR A 181 2.46 -19.52 5.11
C TYR A 181 3.61 -19.23 6.06
N VAL A 182 4.19 -18.05 5.93
CA VAL A 182 5.13 -17.52 6.94
C VAL A 182 4.31 -16.98 8.09
N MET A 183 4.17 -17.73 9.15
CA MET A 183 3.59 -17.22 10.40
C MET A 183 4.68 -16.43 11.13
N GLY A 184 4.77 -15.12 10.85
CA GLY A 184 5.65 -14.22 11.55
C GLY A 184 5.09 -13.86 12.92
N SER A 185 5.83 -14.19 13.97
CA SER A 185 5.67 -13.55 15.27
C SER A 185 6.84 -12.62 15.49
N ILE A 186 6.68 -11.38 15.06
CA ILE A 186 7.53 -10.30 15.57
C ILE A 186 7.03 -10.00 16.99
N PRO A 187 7.90 -9.90 18.01
CA PRO A 187 7.47 -9.54 19.35
C PRO A 187 6.64 -8.25 19.28
N ASN A 188 5.38 -8.35 19.70
CA ASN A 188 4.38 -7.30 19.75
C ASN A 188 3.65 -6.92 18.44
N ASN A 189 3.88 -7.59 17.31
CA ASN A 189 3.05 -7.43 16.13
C ASN A 189 2.76 -8.80 15.52
N TYR A 190 1.49 -9.21 15.50
CA TYR A 190 1.03 -10.32 14.69
C TYR A 190 1.04 -9.84 13.23
N VAL A 191 2.12 -10.11 12.53
CA VAL A 191 2.08 -10.02 11.06
C VAL A 191 1.27 -11.22 10.61
N SER A 192 0.12 -10.97 10.00
CA SER A 192 -0.65 -12.00 9.29
C SER A 192 0.30 -12.72 8.35
N GLY A 193 0.27 -14.05 8.38
CA GLY A 193 1.21 -14.86 7.61
C GLY A 193 1.21 -14.44 6.15
N LEU A 194 2.40 -14.17 5.63
CA LEU A 194 2.60 -13.89 4.20
C LEU A 194 2.70 -15.22 3.46
N PRO A 195 1.86 -15.48 2.45
CA PRO A 195 2.00 -16.65 1.62
C PRO A 195 3.32 -16.56 0.83
N LYS A 196 4.03 -17.68 0.74
CA LYS A 196 5.24 -17.81 -0.08
C LYS A 196 5.12 -19.03 -0.98
N ILE A 197 5.64 -18.89 -2.18
CA ILE A 197 5.71 -19.97 -3.15
C ILE A 197 7.17 -20.24 -3.46
N ILE A 198 7.55 -21.49 -3.40
CA ILE A 198 8.89 -21.93 -3.81
C ILE A 198 8.75 -22.70 -5.11
N LEU A 199 9.41 -22.20 -6.12
CA LEU A 199 9.51 -22.83 -7.43
C LEU A 199 10.87 -23.53 -7.54
N ASN A 200 10.85 -24.86 -7.60
CA ASN A 200 12.03 -25.64 -7.84
C ASN A 200 12.17 -25.99 -9.33
N GLN A 201 13.37 -25.79 -9.88
CA GLN A 201 13.66 -25.95 -11.30
C GLN A 201 15.15 -26.25 -11.52
N ASP A 202 15.53 -26.66 -12.73
CA ASP A 202 16.93 -27.02 -13.05
C ASP A 202 17.87 -25.82 -12.93
N SER A 203 17.43 -24.65 -13.30
CA SER A 203 18.22 -23.41 -13.19
C SER A 203 18.35 -22.87 -11.75
N GLY A 204 17.82 -23.58 -10.75
CA GLY A 204 17.86 -23.20 -9.36
C GLY A 204 16.45 -23.01 -8.76
N THR A 205 16.42 -22.76 -7.47
CA THR A 205 15.16 -22.57 -6.72
C THR A 205 14.88 -21.08 -6.52
N VAL A 206 13.67 -20.65 -6.84
CA VAL A 206 13.24 -19.26 -6.68
C VAL A 206 12.10 -19.16 -5.68
N THR A 207 12.08 -18.10 -4.88
CA THR A 207 10.97 -17.77 -3.98
C THR A 207 10.15 -16.65 -4.60
N LEU A 208 8.82 -16.83 -4.58
CA LEU A 208 7.86 -15.83 -5.03
C LEU A 208 7.00 -15.38 -3.84
N ASP A 209 6.56 -14.15 -3.89
CA ASP A 209 5.51 -13.66 -3.01
C ASP A 209 4.17 -14.30 -3.41
N GLY A 210 3.53 -15.00 -2.48
CA GLY A 210 2.29 -15.73 -2.77
C GLY A 210 1.05 -14.84 -2.84
N SER A 211 1.16 -13.55 -2.53
CA SER A 211 0.06 -12.59 -2.63
C SER A 211 -0.04 -11.91 -3.99
N ASN A 212 1.09 -11.74 -4.67
CA ASN A 212 1.17 -11.03 -5.95
C ASN A 212 1.95 -11.80 -7.03
N LEU A 213 2.54 -12.97 -6.69
CA LEU A 213 3.38 -13.81 -7.54
C LEU A 213 4.67 -13.14 -8.04
N MET A 214 5.03 -12.00 -7.48
CA MET A 214 6.29 -11.36 -7.84
C MET A 214 7.46 -12.20 -7.32
N LYS A 215 8.53 -12.24 -8.11
CA LYS A 215 9.78 -12.88 -7.72
C LYS A 215 10.39 -12.13 -6.54
N ASP A 216 10.59 -12.84 -5.42
CA ASP A 216 11.25 -12.28 -4.25
C ASP A 216 12.78 -12.39 -4.44
N ARG A 217 13.28 -13.62 -4.58
CA ARG A 217 14.73 -13.85 -4.77
C ARG A 217 15.04 -15.28 -5.22
N TRP A 218 16.28 -15.49 -5.64
CA TRP A 218 16.81 -16.84 -5.74
C TRP A 218 17.10 -17.39 -4.34
N MET A 219 16.71 -18.63 -4.06
CA MET A 219 16.89 -19.21 -2.72
C MET A 219 18.36 -19.32 -2.31
N ARG A 220 19.28 -19.50 -3.25
CA ARG A 220 20.72 -19.47 -2.97
C ARG A 220 21.21 -18.17 -2.33
N ASP A 221 20.55 -17.05 -2.63
CA ASP A 221 20.90 -15.74 -2.09
C ASP A 221 20.46 -15.56 -0.62
N GLU A 222 19.73 -16.53 -0.09
CA GLU A 222 19.31 -16.57 1.32
C GLU A 222 20.33 -17.25 2.24
N PHE A 223 21.41 -17.79 1.68
CA PHE A 223 22.47 -18.46 2.44
C PHE A 223 23.51 -17.45 2.92
N GLN A 224 24.18 -17.77 4.03
CA GLN A 224 25.30 -16.97 4.50
C GLN A 224 26.49 -17.12 3.55
N SER A 225 27.28 -16.05 3.43
CA SER A 225 28.51 -16.07 2.68
C SER A 225 29.46 -17.20 3.15
N GLY A 226 29.84 -18.07 2.23
CA GLY A 226 30.64 -19.27 2.50
C GLY A 226 29.83 -20.53 2.83
N ALA A 227 28.52 -20.42 2.93
CA ALA A 227 27.59 -21.54 3.05
C ALA A 227 26.67 -21.67 1.83
N GLU A 228 26.90 -20.86 0.78
CA GLU A 228 26.08 -20.88 -0.43
C GLU A 228 26.16 -22.27 -1.09
N PRO A 229 25.00 -22.84 -1.43
CA PRO A 229 24.98 -24.05 -2.24
C PRO A 229 25.48 -23.79 -3.67
N GLU A 230 25.69 -24.84 -4.42
CA GLU A 230 26.08 -24.74 -5.85
C GLU A 230 25.07 -23.88 -6.63
N ALA A 231 25.51 -23.26 -7.73
CA ALA A 231 24.74 -22.28 -8.49
C ALA A 231 23.40 -22.82 -9.02
N ASP A 232 23.34 -24.11 -9.30
CA ASP A 232 22.20 -24.89 -9.77
C ASP A 232 21.45 -25.58 -8.61
N PHE A 233 21.45 -24.95 -7.44
CA PHE A 233 20.80 -25.47 -6.24
C PHE A 233 19.36 -25.90 -6.53
N SER A 234 19.14 -27.21 -6.55
CA SER A 234 17.83 -27.81 -6.76
C SER A 234 17.33 -28.46 -5.47
N MET A 235 16.14 -28.05 -5.06
CA MET A 235 15.51 -28.50 -3.84
C MET A 235 14.71 -29.78 -4.08
N SER A 236 14.99 -30.83 -3.33
CA SER A 236 14.23 -32.09 -3.38
C SER A 236 13.05 -32.12 -2.43
N GLY A 237 13.11 -31.36 -1.35
CA GLY A 237 12.07 -31.31 -0.35
C GLY A 237 12.12 -30.06 0.50
N PHE A 238 10.95 -29.70 1.02
CA PHE A 238 10.77 -28.56 1.91
C PHE A 238 9.86 -28.96 3.07
N ALA A 239 10.24 -28.57 4.27
CA ALA A 239 9.41 -28.70 5.45
C ALA A 239 9.51 -27.46 6.31
N TRP A 240 8.42 -27.07 6.94
CA TRP A 240 8.40 -25.95 7.86
C TRP A 240 7.63 -26.28 9.13
N LYS A 241 8.10 -25.73 10.22
CA LYS A 241 7.42 -25.83 11.51
C LYS A 241 7.70 -24.60 12.35
N ARG A 242 6.65 -23.82 12.59
CA ARG A 242 6.75 -22.53 13.32
C ARG A 242 7.74 -21.59 12.63
N SER A 243 8.88 -21.32 13.29
CA SER A 243 9.91 -20.38 12.81
C SER A 243 11.06 -21.05 12.09
N TYR A 244 10.98 -22.35 11.80
CA TYR A 244 12.08 -23.10 11.18
C TYR A 244 11.66 -23.64 9.83
N TYR A 245 12.54 -23.46 8.86
CA TYR A 245 12.44 -24.02 7.53
C TYR A 245 13.57 -25.02 7.35
N LEU A 246 13.24 -26.17 6.80
CA LEU A 246 14.19 -27.19 6.40
C LEU A 246 14.12 -27.37 4.90
N ILE A 247 15.26 -27.32 4.25
CA ILE A 247 15.41 -27.56 2.81
C ILE A 247 16.29 -28.78 2.63
N CYS A 248 15.81 -29.73 1.84
CA CYS A 248 16.60 -30.86 1.39
C CYS A 248 16.98 -30.65 -0.08
N THR A 249 18.25 -30.84 -0.41
CA THR A 249 18.73 -30.75 -1.80
C THR A 249 18.67 -32.09 -2.47
N GLU A 250 18.76 -32.12 -3.81
CA GLU A 250 18.90 -33.37 -4.58
C GLU A 250 20.23 -34.07 -4.30
N SER A 251 21.25 -33.33 -3.91
CA SER A 251 22.54 -33.88 -3.45
C SER A 251 22.50 -34.54 -2.07
N GLY A 252 21.39 -34.44 -1.35
CA GLY A 252 21.18 -35.02 -0.02
C GLY A 252 21.60 -34.13 1.15
N SER A 253 22.01 -32.89 0.91
CA SER A 253 22.27 -31.93 1.97
C SER A 253 20.96 -31.40 2.58
N VAL A 254 21.02 -31.07 3.87
CA VAL A 254 19.87 -30.48 4.60
C VAL A 254 20.31 -29.16 5.21
N TYR A 255 19.59 -28.12 4.91
CA TYR A 255 19.82 -26.79 5.45
C TYR A 255 18.65 -26.36 6.32
N MET A 256 18.94 -25.61 7.37
CA MET A 256 17.94 -25.06 8.27
C MET A 256 18.03 -23.54 8.32
N ARG A 257 16.90 -22.89 8.29
CA ARG A 257 16.78 -21.45 8.49
C ARG A 257 15.83 -21.15 9.65
N CYS A 258 16.19 -20.21 10.51
CA CYS A 258 15.26 -19.54 11.41
C CYS A 258 14.69 -18.30 10.71
N MET A 259 13.43 -17.94 10.94
CA MET A 259 12.72 -16.86 10.21
C MET A 259 13.48 -15.54 10.10
N ASP A 260 14.31 -15.22 11.07
CA ASP A 260 15.02 -13.92 11.13
C ASP A 260 16.48 -14.03 10.66
N ARG A 261 16.87 -15.16 10.08
CA ARG A 261 18.27 -15.46 9.74
C ARG A 261 18.36 -16.06 8.35
N THR A 262 19.56 -16.00 7.80
CA THR A 262 19.93 -16.74 6.59
C THR A 262 20.03 -18.23 6.86
N TYR A 263 20.05 -19.05 5.81
CA TYR A 263 20.29 -20.50 5.94
C TYR A 263 21.70 -20.79 6.42
N GLU A 264 21.80 -21.78 7.30
CA GLU A 264 23.05 -22.35 7.82
C GLU A 264 23.20 -23.82 7.38
#